data_55da725f9258d330e563a63a8d81c49d
#
_entry.id   55da725f9258d330e563a63a8d81c49d
#
_cell.length_a   1.000
_cell.length_b   1.000
_cell.length_c   1.000
_cell.angle_alpha   90.00
_cell.angle_beta   90.00
_cell.angle_gamma   90.00
#
_symmetry.space_group_name_H-M   'P 1'
#
loop_
_entity.id
_entity.type
_entity.pdbx_description
1 polymer ?
#
loop_
_entity_poly.entity_id
_entity_poly.type
_entity_poly.pdbx_seq_one_letter_code
_entity_poly.pdbx_strand_id
1 'polypeptide(L)'
;CCETKPEILQIESHPYLTQEKLIRLAKDYGLEVTAFSPLGSISYEELGGAVESESILRNKTVQTIAKDLGITPAQLILGWGLNRGTSIVVKSSNEIRMKENLAASRIKLEQSIIDKISDLNINKRYNDPGIFCEDAFNTFFPIYE
;
A
#
# COMPACT_ATOMS: atom_id res chain seq x y z
N CYS A 1 -0.43 27.08 -9.24
CA CYS A 1 -0.94 28.36 -8.88
C CYS A 1 -1.39 28.46 -7.41
N CYS A 2 -0.76 27.73 -6.50
CA CYS A 2 -1.01 27.87 -5.06
C CYS A 2 0.09 28.72 -4.44
N GLU A 3 -0.26 29.70 -3.60
CA GLU A 3 0.69 30.48 -2.79
C GLU A 3 1.34 29.59 -1.73
N THR A 4 0.56 28.66 -1.16
CA THR A 4 1.03 27.66 -0.20
C THR A 4 1.21 26.33 -0.92
N LYS A 5 2.41 25.76 -0.86
CA LYS A 5 2.70 24.44 -1.43
C LYS A 5 2.12 23.34 -0.56
N PRO A 6 1.64 22.23 -1.16
CA PRO A 6 1.32 21.03 -0.41
C PRO A 6 2.60 20.47 0.25
N GLU A 7 2.45 19.84 1.41
CA GLU A 7 3.57 19.22 2.13
C GLU A 7 3.50 17.69 2.05
N ILE A 8 2.29 17.14 1.89
CA ILE A 8 2.05 15.70 1.91
C ILE A 8 1.25 15.29 0.68
N LEU A 9 1.68 14.22 0.03
CA LEU A 9 0.94 13.50 -1.00
C LEU A 9 0.46 12.16 -0.42
N GLN A 10 -0.86 11.98 -0.28
CA GLN A 10 -1.43 10.71 0.15
C GLN A 10 -1.91 9.91 -1.06
N ILE A 11 -1.42 8.67 -1.20
CA ILE A 11 -1.69 7.79 -2.34
C ILE A 11 -1.96 6.36 -1.92
N GLU A 12 -2.70 5.61 -2.73
CA GLU A 12 -2.73 4.16 -2.61
C GLU A 12 -1.36 3.61 -2.98
N SER A 13 -0.73 2.86 -2.04
CA SER A 13 0.54 2.20 -2.33
C SER A 13 0.70 0.93 -1.50
N HIS A 14 0.97 -0.17 -2.19
CA HIS A 14 1.22 -1.52 -1.68
C HIS A 14 2.05 -2.30 -2.71
N PRO A 15 2.52 -3.53 -2.42
CA PRO A 15 3.41 -4.26 -3.35
C PRO A 15 2.84 -4.51 -4.75
N TYR A 16 1.52 -4.60 -4.91
CA TYR A 16 0.90 -4.72 -6.25
C TYR A 16 0.69 -3.37 -6.96
N LEU A 17 0.91 -2.25 -6.25
CA LEU A 17 0.87 -0.88 -6.77
C LEU A 17 1.96 -0.05 -6.09
N THR A 18 3.20 -0.21 -6.53
CA THR A 18 4.36 0.37 -5.84
C THR A 18 4.49 1.88 -5.97
N GLN A 19 3.89 2.49 -6.99
CA GLN A 19 3.92 3.95 -7.25
C GLN A 19 5.34 4.55 -7.28
N GLU A 20 6.34 3.79 -7.70
CA GLU A 20 7.76 4.16 -7.61
C GLU A 20 8.07 5.51 -8.25
N LYS A 21 7.55 5.72 -9.48
CA LYS A 21 7.78 6.96 -10.22
C LYS A 21 7.11 8.16 -9.54
N LEU A 22 5.89 7.97 -9.02
CA LEU A 22 5.13 9.02 -8.34
C LEU A 22 5.77 9.39 -7.00
N ILE A 23 6.21 8.39 -6.22
CA ILE A 23 6.90 8.61 -4.95
C ILE A 23 8.20 9.38 -5.18
N ARG A 24 8.98 9.00 -6.20
CA ARG A 24 10.20 9.72 -6.56
C ARG A 24 9.92 11.16 -6.96
N LEU A 25 8.93 11.38 -7.84
CA LEU A 25 8.53 12.72 -8.24
C LEU A 25 8.08 13.57 -7.05
N ALA A 26 7.27 13.01 -6.14
CA ALA A 26 6.84 13.73 -4.95
C ALA A 26 8.03 14.18 -4.08
N LYS A 27 9.01 13.29 -3.88
CA LYS A 27 10.24 13.61 -3.15
C LYS A 27 11.09 14.70 -3.85
N ASP A 28 11.17 14.66 -5.18
CA ASP A 28 11.87 15.69 -5.97
C ASP A 28 11.22 17.08 -5.79
N TYR A 29 9.91 17.12 -5.54
CA TYR A 29 9.17 18.35 -5.19
C TYR A 29 9.19 18.70 -3.68
N GLY A 30 9.88 17.90 -2.85
CA GLY A 30 9.96 18.10 -1.41
C GLY A 30 8.69 17.73 -0.67
N LEU A 31 7.87 16.83 -1.22
CA LEU A 31 6.65 16.33 -0.60
C LEU A 31 6.94 15.05 0.18
N GLU A 32 6.36 14.94 1.37
CA GLU A 32 6.27 13.67 2.07
C GLU A 32 5.15 12.81 1.47
N VAL A 33 5.35 11.49 1.46
CA VAL A 33 4.37 10.56 0.91
C VAL A 33 3.74 9.71 2.01
N THR A 34 2.42 9.67 2.04
CA THR A 34 1.64 8.79 2.91
C THR A 34 0.93 7.72 2.10
N ALA A 35 1.22 6.45 2.37
CA ALA A 35 0.56 5.32 1.73
C ALA A 35 -0.73 4.96 2.48
N PHE A 36 -1.87 4.96 1.79
CA PHE A 36 -3.10 4.35 2.28
C PHE A 36 -3.32 2.97 1.62
N SER A 37 -4.19 2.15 2.20
CA SER A 37 -4.41 0.74 1.82
C SER A 37 -3.11 -0.07 1.67
N PRO A 38 -2.15 0.05 2.59
CA PRO A 38 -0.82 -0.56 2.44
C PRO A 38 -0.86 -2.09 2.38
N LEU A 39 -1.94 -2.72 2.86
CA LEU A 39 -2.17 -4.18 2.80
C LEU A 39 -3.01 -4.61 1.58
N GLY A 40 -3.25 -3.71 0.62
CA GLY A 40 -3.92 -4.00 -0.65
C GLY A 40 -5.39 -4.36 -0.50
N SER A 41 -5.79 -5.53 -1.02
CA SER A 41 -7.18 -5.96 -1.21
C SER A 41 -8.04 -6.06 0.05
N ILE A 42 -7.46 -6.25 1.23
CA ILE A 42 -8.21 -6.63 2.45
C ILE A 42 -9.41 -5.72 2.75
N SER A 43 -9.23 -4.40 2.60
CA SER A 43 -10.31 -3.44 2.86
C SER A 43 -11.38 -3.44 1.77
N TYR A 44 -11.09 -4.02 0.61
CA TYR A 44 -11.97 -4.05 -0.55
C TYR A 44 -12.68 -5.39 -0.74
N GLU A 45 -12.24 -6.45 -0.05
CA GLU A 45 -12.89 -7.76 -0.04
C GLU A 45 -14.31 -7.64 0.54
N GLU A 46 -14.48 -6.93 1.66
CA GLU A 46 -15.78 -6.66 2.28
C GLU A 46 -16.70 -5.79 1.40
N LEU A 47 -16.13 -5.00 0.51
CA LEU A 47 -16.85 -4.11 -0.41
C LEU A 47 -17.11 -4.73 -1.78
N GLY A 48 -16.69 -5.99 -2.00
CA GLY A 48 -16.84 -6.68 -3.29
C GLY A 48 -15.89 -6.20 -4.39
N GLY A 49 -14.95 -5.29 -4.07
CA GLY A 49 -13.96 -4.74 -5.01
C GLY A 49 -12.69 -5.58 -5.16
N ALA A 50 -12.56 -6.68 -4.40
CA ALA A 50 -11.43 -7.59 -4.48
C ALA A 50 -11.84 -9.00 -4.04
N VAL A 51 -11.12 -10.02 -4.51
CA VAL A 51 -11.29 -11.40 -4.06
C VAL A 51 -10.14 -11.83 -3.15
N GLU A 52 -10.44 -12.71 -2.20
CA GLU A 52 -9.50 -13.19 -1.18
C GLU A 52 -8.20 -13.78 -1.78
N SER A 53 -8.30 -14.40 -2.96
CA SER A 53 -7.15 -14.96 -3.68
C SER A 53 -6.16 -13.90 -4.18
N GLU A 54 -6.58 -12.65 -4.28
CA GLU A 54 -5.73 -11.52 -4.69
C GLU A 54 -4.97 -10.88 -3.53
N SER A 55 -5.19 -11.36 -2.30
CA SER A 55 -4.56 -10.79 -1.12
C SER A 55 -3.03 -10.92 -1.17
N ILE A 56 -2.34 -9.79 -1.09
CA ILE A 56 -0.88 -9.74 -1.01
C ILE A 56 -0.34 -10.54 0.19
N LEU A 57 -1.11 -10.65 1.27
CA LEU A 57 -0.73 -11.42 2.45
C LEU A 57 -0.67 -12.93 2.19
N ARG A 58 -1.34 -13.39 1.12
CA ARG A 58 -1.32 -14.80 0.67
C ARG A 58 -0.28 -15.08 -0.41
N ASN A 59 0.40 -14.05 -0.89
CA ASN A 59 1.46 -14.20 -1.89
C ASN A 59 2.59 -15.07 -1.32
N LYS A 60 2.99 -16.12 -2.06
CA LYS A 60 3.98 -17.10 -1.61
C LYS A 60 5.34 -16.46 -1.30
N THR A 61 5.78 -15.50 -2.10
CA THR A 61 7.04 -14.77 -1.86
C THR A 61 6.98 -14.02 -0.53
N VAL A 62 5.88 -13.30 -0.29
CA VAL A 62 5.65 -12.55 0.96
C VAL A 62 5.63 -13.49 2.17
N GLN A 63 4.89 -14.61 2.07
CA GLN A 63 4.81 -15.58 3.16
C GLN A 63 6.17 -16.22 3.48
N THR A 64 6.95 -16.56 2.45
CA THR A 64 8.28 -17.16 2.62
C THR A 64 9.22 -16.18 3.32
N ILE A 65 9.33 -14.95 2.81
CA ILE A 65 10.21 -13.92 3.39
C ILE A 65 9.79 -13.61 4.84
N ALA A 66 8.49 -13.45 5.09
CA ALA A 66 7.98 -13.17 6.44
C ALA A 66 8.34 -14.30 7.42
N LYS A 67 8.18 -15.56 6.99
CA LYS A 67 8.58 -16.74 7.78
C LYS A 67 10.07 -16.75 8.10
N ASP A 68 10.91 -16.49 7.10
CA ASP A 68 12.37 -16.49 7.25
C ASP A 68 12.83 -15.39 8.22
N LEU A 69 12.12 -14.26 8.24
CA LEU A 69 12.39 -13.15 9.18
C LEU A 69 11.70 -13.30 10.54
N GLY A 70 10.85 -14.32 10.75
CA GLY A 70 10.10 -14.52 11.99
C GLY A 70 9.06 -13.43 12.28
N ILE A 71 8.49 -12.81 11.24
CA ILE A 71 7.48 -11.76 11.34
C ILE A 71 6.20 -12.15 10.59
N THR A 72 5.11 -11.40 10.80
CA THR A 72 3.88 -11.63 10.02
C THR A 72 3.97 -11.05 8.61
N PRO A 73 3.24 -11.60 7.62
CA PRO A 73 3.14 -11.01 6.29
C PRO A 73 2.71 -9.53 6.31
N ALA A 74 1.78 -9.17 7.21
CA ALA A 74 1.35 -7.79 7.38
C ALA A 74 2.50 -6.90 7.86
N GLN A 75 3.25 -7.33 8.85
CA GLN A 75 4.44 -6.60 9.33
C GLN A 75 5.49 -6.43 8.23
N LEU A 76 5.72 -7.47 7.41
CA LEU A 76 6.66 -7.39 6.29
C LEU A 76 6.24 -6.31 5.29
N ILE A 77 4.96 -6.29 4.88
CA ILE A 77 4.45 -5.32 3.92
C ILE A 77 4.48 -3.89 4.47
N LEU A 78 4.06 -3.70 5.73
CA LEU A 78 4.12 -2.39 6.38
C LEU A 78 5.58 -1.93 6.53
N GLY A 79 6.47 -2.83 6.94
CA GLY A 79 7.91 -2.58 7.01
C GLY A 79 8.48 -2.21 5.64
N TRP A 80 8.08 -2.88 4.56
CA TRP A 80 8.48 -2.55 3.19
C TRP A 80 8.12 -1.10 2.82
N GLY A 81 6.88 -0.68 3.05
CA GLY A 81 6.47 0.71 2.78
C GLY A 81 7.29 1.73 3.57
N LEU A 82 7.46 1.49 4.89
CA LEU A 82 8.24 2.38 5.76
C LEU A 82 9.72 2.47 5.36
N ASN A 83 10.35 1.35 4.96
CA ASN A 83 11.76 1.34 4.54
C ASN A 83 11.98 2.00 3.17
N ARG A 84 10.92 2.22 2.37
CA ARG A 84 10.95 3.02 1.13
C ARG A 84 10.84 4.54 1.40
N GLY A 85 10.70 4.93 2.67
CA GLY A 85 10.56 6.33 3.09
C GLY A 85 9.17 6.89 2.82
N THR A 86 8.13 6.07 2.96
CA THR A 86 6.74 6.54 3.02
C THR A 86 6.20 6.39 4.44
N SER A 87 5.34 7.28 4.87
CA SER A 87 4.49 7.05 6.03
C SER A 87 3.30 6.17 5.64
N ILE A 88 2.64 5.55 6.60
CA ILE A 88 1.59 4.56 6.35
C ILE A 88 0.37 4.84 7.20
N VAL A 89 -0.82 4.77 6.58
CA VAL A 89 -2.11 4.76 7.27
C VAL A 89 -2.70 3.35 7.17
N VAL A 90 -2.84 2.69 8.31
CA VAL A 90 -3.43 1.34 8.40
C VAL A 90 -4.50 1.31 9.49
N LYS A 91 -5.67 0.72 9.16
CA LYS A 91 -6.79 0.59 10.10
C LYS A 91 -6.86 -0.83 10.67
N SER A 92 -7.08 -0.94 11.96
CA SER A 92 -7.52 -2.19 12.60
C SER A 92 -8.41 -1.89 13.79
N SER A 93 -9.42 -2.74 14.03
CA SER A 93 -10.23 -2.76 15.24
C SER A 93 -9.79 -3.90 16.21
N ASN A 94 -8.84 -4.72 15.80
CA ASN A 94 -8.29 -5.80 16.60
C ASN A 94 -7.03 -5.33 17.31
N GLU A 95 -7.02 -5.40 18.64
CA GLU A 95 -5.91 -4.92 19.48
C GLU A 95 -4.58 -5.61 19.18
N ILE A 96 -4.59 -6.91 18.93
CA ILE A 96 -3.37 -7.67 18.59
C ILE A 96 -2.79 -7.16 17.29
N ARG A 97 -3.62 -7.04 16.24
CA ARG A 97 -3.18 -6.50 14.95
C ARG A 97 -2.71 -5.04 15.05
N MET A 98 -3.33 -4.21 15.90
CA MET A 98 -2.83 -2.84 16.14
C MET A 98 -1.42 -2.83 16.70
N LYS A 99 -1.12 -3.70 17.67
CA LYS A 99 0.23 -3.87 18.23
C LYS A 99 1.22 -4.39 17.19
N GLU A 100 0.82 -5.39 16.39
CA GLU A 100 1.64 -5.93 15.29
C GLU A 100 1.94 -4.87 14.24
N ASN A 101 0.94 -4.11 13.81
CA ASN A 101 1.10 -3.02 12.83
C ASN A 101 2.06 -1.94 13.35
N LEU A 102 1.93 -1.54 14.62
CA LEU A 102 2.83 -0.57 15.23
C LEU A 102 4.26 -1.10 15.31
N ALA A 103 4.44 -2.39 15.63
CA ALA A 103 5.75 -3.03 15.70
C ALA A 103 6.48 -3.04 14.35
N ALA A 104 5.76 -2.98 13.22
CA ALA A 104 6.35 -2.89 11.88
C ALA A 104 7.27 -1.67 11.71
N SER A 105 7.06 -0.60 12.48
CA SER A 105 7.91 0.61 12.45
C SER A 105 9.35 0.36 12.89
N ARG A 106 9.61 -0.75 13.58
CA ARG A 106 10.94 -1.13 14.05
C ARG A 106 11.67 -2.09 13.12
N ILE A 107 10.98 -2.58 12.08
CA ILE A 107 11.56 -3.54 11.14
C ILE A 107 12.47 -2.81 10.17
N LYS A 108 13.72 -3.27 10.10
CA LYS A 108 14.69 -2.84 9.10
C LYS A 108 14.86 -3.96 8.08
N LEU A 109 14.58 -3.66 6.83
CA LEU A 109 14.69 -4.60 5.72
C LEU A 109 15.96 -4.29 4.91
N GLU A 110 16.63 -5.33 4.47
CA GLU A 110 17.70 -5.21 3.50
C GLU A 110 17.14 -4.80 2.14
N GLN A 111 17.93 -4.06 1.35
CA GLN A 111 17.51 -3.58 0.03
C GLN A 111 17.07 -4.72 -0.89
N SER A 112 17.75 -5.86 -0.82
CA SER A 112 17.41 -7.07 -1.60
C SER A 112 15.99 -7.60 -1.31
N ILE A 113 15.50 -7.42 -0.08
CA ILE A 113 14.13 -7.79 0.31
C ILE A 113 13.14 -6.75 -0.19
N ILE A 114 13.48 -5.47 -0.05
CA ILE A 114 12.67 -4.36 -0.57
C ILE A 114 12.45 -4.52 -2.08
N ASP A 115 13.51 -4.84 -2.82
CA ASP A 115 13.47 -5.04 -4.26
C ASP A 115 12.59 -6.25 -4.63
N LYS A 116 12.78 -7.40 -3.97
CA LYS A 116 11.96 -8.61 -4.20
C LYS A 116 10.47 -8.38 -3.97
N ILE A 117 10.11 -7.55 -2.98
CA ILE A 117 8.71 -7.20 -2.73
C ILE A 117 8.22 -6.20 -3.77
N SER A 118 9.06 -5.26 -4.18
CA SER A 118 8.74 -4.27 -5.21
C SER A 118 8.53 -4.90 -6.59
N ASP A 119 9.23 -5.99 -6.89
CA ASP A 119 9.08 -6.77 -8.13
C ASP A 119 7.71 -7.47 -8.25
N LEU A 120 6.92 -7.52 -7.17
CA LEU A 120 5.54 -8.00 -7.20
C LEU A 120 4.56 -7.00 -7.85
N ASN A 121 5.04 -5.83 -8.25
CA ASN A 121 4.22 -4.79 -8.84
C ASN A 121 3.54 -5.24 -10.14
N ILE A 122 2.22 -5.15 -10.17
CA ILE A 122 1.39 -5.44 -11.35
C ILE A 122 0.52 -4.23 -11.73
N ASN A 123 0.79 -3.07 -11.13
CA ASN A 123 0.01 -1.83 -11.29
C ASN A 123 -1.49 -2.02 -10.97
N LYS A 124 -1.81 -2.89 -10.02
CA LYS A 124 -3.19 -3.16 -9.60
C LYS A 124 -3.65 -2.13 -8.58
N ARG A 125 -4.63 -1.33 -8.96
CA ARG A 125 -5.34 -0.40 -8.07
C ARG A 125 -6.59 -1.06 -7.52
N TYR A 126 -6.85 -0.89 -6.23
CA TYR A 126 -8.09 -1.34 -5.58
C TYR A 126 -9.03 -0.17 -5.30
N ASN A 127 -8.49 1.02 -5.03
CA ASN A 127 -9.31 2.22 -4.84
C ASN A 127 -9.44 2.99 -6.15
N ASP A 128 -10.48 2.68 -6.91
CA ASP A 128 -10.82 3.41 -8.12
C ASP A 128 -12.15 4.16 -7.95
N PRO A 129 -12.10 5.48 -7.73
CA PRO A 129 -13.30 6.28 -7.62
C PRO A 129 -14.17 6.28 -8.88
N GLY A 130 -13.60 6.00 -10.06
CA GLY A 130 -14.35 5.85 -11.31
C GLY A 130 -15.39 4.76 -11.22
N ILE A 131 -15.03 3.60 -10.65
CA ILE A 131 -15.97 2.48 -10.43
C ILE A 131 -17.09 2.88 -9.49
N PHE A 132 -16.79 3.55 -8.38
CA PHE A 132 -17.83 4.02 -7.45
C PHE A 132 -18.76 5.06 -8.08
N CYS A 133 -18.23 5.93 -8.94
CA CYS A 133 -19.05 6.91 -9.67
C CYS A 133 -19.98 6.23 -10.69
N GLU A 134 -19.51 5.20 -11.38
CA GLU A 134 -20.31 4.44 -12.34
C GLU A 134 -21.51 3.80 -11.66
N ASP A 135 -21.28 3.08 -10.55
CA ASP A 135 -22.35 2.42 -9.79
C ASP A 135 -23.32 3.42 -9.15
N ALA A 136 -22.80 4.51 -8.58
CA ALA A 136 -23.63 5.48 -7.84
C ALA A 136 -24.42 6.45 -8.75
N PHE A 137 -23.87 6.81 -9.91
CA PHE A 137 -24.41 7.87 -10.76
C PHE A 137 -24.74 7.40 -12.17
N ASN A 138 -24.57 6.10 -12.48
CA ASN A 138 -24.73 5.53 -13.82
C ASN A 138 -23.94 6.32 -14.88
N THR A 139 -22.73 6.73 -14.54
CA THR A 139 -21.86 7.56 -15.36
C THR A 139 -20.46 6.99 -15.39
N PHE A 140 -20.02 6.51 -16.55
CA PHE A 140 -18.64 6.10 -16.75
C PHE A 140 -17.74 7.33 -16.70
N PHE A 141 -16.83 7.36 -15.74
CA PHE A 141 -15.85 8.43 -15.59
C PHE A 141 -14.48 7.83 -15.28
N PRO A 142 -13.65 7.57 -16.29
CA PRO A 142 -12.32 7.03 -16.08
C PRO A 142 -11.45 8.07 -15.37
N ILE A 143 -11.02 7.76 -14.15
CA ILE A 143 -10.11 8.60 -13.36
C ILE A 143 -8.68 8.13 -13.54
N TYR A 144 -8.51 6.83 -13.73
CA TYR A 144 -7.21 6.21 -13.99
C TYR A 144 -7.26 5.44 -15.31
N GLU A 145 -6.28 5.67 -16.16
CA GLU A 145 -6.06 4.95 -17.42
C GLU A 145 -4.95 3.90 -17.26
#